data_cf6c21468cb862ea6ec8cf63b4659ccd
#
_entry.id   cf6c21468cb862ea6ec8cf63b4659ccd
#
_cell.length_a   1.000
_cell.length_b   1.000
_cell.length_c   1.000
_cell.angle_alpha   90.00
_cell.angle_beta   90.00
_cell.angle_gamma   90.00
#
_symmetry.space_group_name_H-M   'P 1'
#
loop_
_entity.id
_entity.type
_entity.pdbx_description
1 polymer ?
#
loop_
_entity_poly.entity_id
_entity_poly.type
_entity_poly.pdbx_seq_one_letter_code
_entity_poly.pdbx_strand_id
1 'polypeptide(L)' 'MDTPWIRTKDLAAYYSLGRTHSYDLVREFKATAGKDDWLPDGRITLIRKSSFEEFLRERRK' A
#
# COMPACT_ATOMS: atom_id res chain seq x y z
N MET A 1 17.55 1.68 -8.47
CA MET A 1 17.23 0.34 -7.96
C MET A 1 15.87 0.38 -7.27
N ASP A 2 14.94 -0.43 -7.75
CA ASP A 2 13.60 -0.43 -7.17
C ASP A 2 13.56 -1.16 -5.84
N THR A 3 13.01 -0.51 -4.85
CA THR A 3 12.79 -1.18 -3.58
C THR A 3 11.44 -1.88 -3.63
N PRO A 4 11.31 -3.05 -2.97
CA PRO A 4 10.02 -3.75 -2.93
C PRO A 4 9.01 -3.06 -2.01
N TRP A 5 9.44 -2.07 -1.28
CA TRP A 5 8.61 -1.38 -0.28
C TRP A 5 8.38 0.07 -0.68
N ILE A 6 7.22 0.59 -0.33
CA ILE A 6 6.88 1.99 -0.58
C ILE A 6 6.22 2.55 0.68
N ARG A 7 6.51 3.81 0.98
CA ARG A 7 5.88 4.49 2.12
C ARG A 7 4.46 4.88 1.74
N THR A 8 3.57 4.85 2.73
CA THR A 8 2.16 5.18 2.47
C THR A 8 1.99 6.57 1.90
N LYS A 9 2.80 7.54 2.33
CA LYS A 9 2.68 8.90 1.83
C LYS A 9 3.10 9.03 0.36
N ASP A 10 3.97 8.14 -0.12
CA ASP A 10 4.43 8.16 -1.50
C ASP A 10 3.55 7.34 -2.43
N LEU A 11 2.70 6.51 -1.85
CA LEU A 11 1.89 5.56 -2.59
C LEU A 11 0.90 6.25 -3.52
N ALA A 12 0.30 7.35 -3.07
CA ALA A 12 -0.65 8.09 -3.88
C ALA A 12 -0.02 8.60 -5.17
N ALA A 13 1.19 9.14 -5.08
CA ALA A 13 1.90 9.65 -6.26
C ALA A 13 2.39 8.51 -7.14
N TYR A 14 2.88 7.44 -6.53
CA TYR A 14 3.42 6.31 -7.27
C TYR A 14 2.37 5.63 -8.15
N TYR A 15 1.16 5.47 -7.62
CA TYR A 15 0.08 4.82 -8.35
C TYR A 15 -0.92 5.78 -8.96
N SER A 16 -0.63 7.07 -8.92
CA SER A 16 -1.51 8.11 -9.46
C SER A 16 -2.90 8.08 -8.84
N LEU A 17 -2.95 7.84 -7.54
CA LEU A 17 -4.20 7.80 -6.80
C LEU A 17 -4.46 9.14 -6.12
N GLY A 18 -5.74 9.47 -5.92
CA GLY A 18 -6.09 10.62 -5.13
C GLY A 18 -5.66 10.45 -3.68
N ARG A 19 -5.39 11.56 -3.00
CA ARG A 19 -4.90 11.52 -1.63
C ARG A 19 -5.86 10.78 -0.68
N THR A 20 -7.12 11.15 -0.71
CA THR A 20 -8.13 10.51 0.13
C THR A 20 -8.32 9.06 -0.26
N HIS A 21 -8.36 8.79 -1.57
CA HIS A 21 -8.56 7.45 -2.07
C HIS A 21 -7.42 6.52 -1.65
N SER A 22 -6.18 7.04 -1.68
CA SER A 22 -5.03 6.23 -1.28
C SER A 22 -5.08 5.85 0.19
N TYR A 23 -5.52 6.76 1.05
CA TYR A 23 -5.67 6.45 2.48
C TYR A 23 -6.72 5.38 2.71
N ASP A 24 -7.85 5.45 2.00
CA ASP A 24 -8.89 4.44 2.12
C ASP A 24 -8.39 3.08 1.68
N LEU A 25 -7.66 3.04 0.58
CA LEU A 25 -7.10 1.78 0.07
C LEU A 25 -6.08 1.19 1.03
N VAL A 26 -5.23 2.03 1.61
CA VAL A 26 -4.24 1.57 2.59
C VAL A 26 -4.94 1.00 3.82
N ARG A 27 -6.01 1.64 4.28
CA ARG A 27 -6.76 1.15 5.42
C ARG A 27 -7.34 -0.24 5.16
N GLU A 28 -7.95 -0.42 3.99
CA GLU A 28 -8.49 -1.73 3.61
C GLU A 28 -7.39 -2.76 3.46
N PHE A 29 -6.27 -2.36 2.87
CA PHE A 29 -5.14 -3.25 2.69
C PHE A 29 -4.62 -3.77 4.02
N LYS A 30 -4.46 -2.88 4.99
CA LYS A 30 -3.99 -3.28 6.32
C LYS A 30 -4.95 -4.24 7.01
N ALA A 31 -6.25 -4.07 6.76
CA ALA A 31 -7.26 -4.92 7.37
C ALA A 31 -7.28 -6.32 6.78
N THR A 32 -6.89 -6.47 5.51
CA THR A 32 -6.97 -7.74 4.81
C THR A 32 -5.62 -8.41 4.61
N ALA A 33 -4.54 -7.64 4.56
CA ALA A 33 -3.20 -8.17 4.28
C ALA A 33 -2.60 -8.84 5.51
N GLY A 34 -1.70 -9.79 5.27
CA GLY A 34 -0.94 -10.42 6.34
C GLY A 34 0.13 -9.49 6.88
N LYS A 35 0.72 -9.89 8.02
CA LYS A 35 1.74 -9.09 8.67
C LYS A 35 3.00 -8.92 7.82
N ASP A 36 3.22 -9.82 6.88
CA ASP A 36 4.41 -9.78 6.03
C ASP A 36 4.26 -8.86 4.84
N ASP A 37 3.06 -8.36 4.59
CA ASP A 37 2.78 -7.52 3.44
C ASP A 37 2.97 -6.03 3.72
N TRP A 38 3.08 -5.66 4.97
CA TRP A 38 3.37 -4.29 5.35
C TRP A 38 4.12 -4.27 6.68
N LEU A 39 4.93 -3.23 6.86
CA LEU A 39 5.76 -3.10 8.06
C LEU A 39 5.59 -1.72 8.67
N PRO A 40 5.26 -1.65 9.96
CA PRO A 40 5.31 -0.37 10.66
C PRO A 40 6.77 -0.05 10.97
N ASP A 41 7.16 1.18 10.69
CA ASP A 41 8.53 1.63 10.97
C ASP A 41 8.45 3.02 11.60
N GLY A 42 8.29 3.04 12.91
CA GLY A 42 8.12 4.30 13.63
C GLY A 42 6.86 5.02 13.18
N ARG A 43 7.04 6.20 12.62
CA ARG A 43 5.92 7.00 12.11
C ARG A 43 5.55 6.66 10.68
N ILE A 44 6.35 5.81 10.04
CA ILE A 44 6.16 5.46 8.64
C ILE A 44 5.68 4.03 8.55
N THR A 45 4.74 3.78 7.65
CA THR A 45 4.31 2.43 7.33
C THR A 45 4.80 2.10 5.93
N LEU A 46 5.50 0.99 5.82
CA LEU A 46 6.00 0.49 4.53
C LEU A 46 5.06 -0.60 4.02
N ILE A 47 4.74 -0.53 2.74
CA ILE A 47 3.85 -1.48 2.10
C ILE A 47 4.61 -2.16 0.98
N ARG A 48 4.48 -3.49 0.90
CA ARG A 48 5.09 -4.25 -0.19
C ARG A 48 4.34 -3.96 -1.48
N LYS A 49 5.04 -3.46 -2.48
CA LYS A 49 4.43 -3.05 -3.75
C LYS A 49 3.67 -4.18 -4.43
N SER A 50 4.29 -5.35 -4.52
CA SER A 50 3.65 -6.49 -5.21
C SER A 50 2.37 -6.91 -4.52
N SER A 51 2.37 -6.91 -3.19
CA SER A 51 1.18 -7.27 -2.43
C SER A 51 0.07 -6.26 -2.62
N PHE A 52 0.42 -4.98 -2.63
CA PHE A 52 -0.56 -3.92 -2.82
C PHE A 52 -1.16 -3.97 -4.23
N GLU A 53 -0.34 -4.24 -5.24
CA GLU A 53 -0.83 -4.36 -6.60
C GLU A 53 -1.77 -5.54 -6.75
N GLU A 54 -1.47 -6.65 -6.10
CA GLU A 54 -2.34 -7.80 -6.10
C GLU A 54 -3.67 -7.49 -5.42
N PHE A 55 -3.62 -6.75 -4.31
CA PHE A 55 -4.81 -6.27 -3.62
C PHE A 55 -5.69 -5.43 -4.55
N LEU A 56 -5.08 -4.54 -5.33
CA LEU A 56 -5.82 -3.71 -6.27
C LEU A 56 -6.49 -4.54 -7.36
N ARG A 57 -5.81 -5.57 -7.84
CA ARG A 57 -6.38 -6.46 -8.85
C ARG A 57 -7.59 -7.20 -8.30
N GLU A 58 -7.49 -7.69 -7.07
CA GLU A 58 -8.60 -8.40 -6.44
C GLU A 58 -9.82 -7.51 -6.26
N ARG A 59 -9.59 -6.23 -5.96
CA ARG A 59 -10.69 -5.28 -5.80
C ARG A 59 -11.46 -5.06 -7.10
N ARG A 60 -10.78 -5.21 -8.23
CA ARG A 60 -11.39 -4.95 -9.54
C ARG A 60 -12.28 -6.08 -10.04
N LYS A 61 -12.24 -7.21 -9.42
CA LYS A 61 -13.06 -8.35 -9.84
C LYS A 61 -14.52 -8.18 -9.47
#